data_172682dc2679a2b579a04a7e276ef723
#
_entry.id   172682dc2679a2b579a04a7e276ef723
#
_cell.length_a   1.000
_cell.length_b   1.000
_cell.length_c   1.000
_cell.angle_alpha   90.00
_cell.angle_beta   90.00
_cell.angle_gamma   90.00
#
_symmetry.space_group_name_H-M   'P 1'
#
loop_
_entity.id
_entity.type
_entity.pdbx_description
1 polymer ?
#
loop_
_entity_poly.entity_id
_entity_poly.type
_entity_poly.pdbx_seq_one_letter_code
_entity_poly.pdbx_strand_id
1 'polypeptide(L)'
;MAWIVLIGGVVVFALWGWVNVAPRYRGTFGHVLRAADFDEVEAEGSAVMIVPGRDEAEHLPRTLPAMCGQDHPDYRVVFVDDASGDETPAITAELVERYPNLRVVRTAGQLPAGWVGKTWAVMHGVRAVLDRGSGMWDRLSEEELAVLDKTVGEVDVAVSAVDWLCFTDADMDWEPGCLRTAIAWAEREGAGLVGLLPEVRFGSFGEELVQAQLGLALGLLFPIPRSNDMGRPEVLIGGAFILVRREVYEAVGGHAAVKGQVVEDIRLGEVVKAALRERWDTGDTSLGVRVAFAEGLLGCRMYEGWSDQWEGLTKNAFAGTEYRLDRVVAMVPVLVVTNVLPPVFAGVGLWGAVSSGGWVWGLAAGLAGVGWLLTLRPMDRVRRRMGVGWWHALLMPVGSAVYLAILVASVWRYYRGGNAWKGRRYGKA
;
A
#
# COMPACT_ATOMS: atom_id res chain seq x y z
N MET A 1 -21.84 19.55 31.07
CA MET A 1 -21.67 19.61 29.59
C MET A 1 -20.48 20.47 29.21
N ALA A 2 -20.33 21.72 29.66
CA ALA A 2 -19.18 22.59 29.30
C ALA A 2 -17.79 21.92 29.47
N TRP A 3 -17.58 21.26 30.60
CA TRP A 3 -16.31 20.56 30.87
C TRP A 3 -16.04 19.41 29.92
N ILE A 4 -17.06 18.69 29.43
CA ILE A 4 -16.90 17.62 28.45
C ILE A 4 -16.42 18.20 27.10
N VAL A 5 -17.04 19.31 26.66
CA VAL A 5 -16.67 20.02 25.44
C VAL A 5 -15.25 20.60 25.56
N LEU A 6 -14.89 21.14 26.73
CA LEU A 6 -13.55 21.65 27.01
C LEU A 6 -12.51 20.56 26.96
N ILE A 7 -12.74 19.41 27.60
CA ILE A 7 -11.82 18.26 27.55
C ILE A 7 -11.62 17.78 26.10
N GLY A 8 -12.72 17.65 25.33
CA GLY A 8 -12.66 17.34 23.92
C GLY A 8 -11.82 18.35 23.14
N GLY A 9 -12.03 19.64 23.35
CA GLY A 9 -11.25 20.71 22.72
C GLY A 9 -9.76 20.65 23.07
N VAL A 10 -9.42 20.39 24.34
CA VAL A 10 -8.03 20.20 24.79
C VAL A 10 -7.38 19.01 24.10
N VAL A 11 -8.07 17.87 24.01
CA VAL A 11 -7.55 16.66 23.36
C VAL A 11 -7.28 16.93 21.88
N VAL A 12 -8.22 17.54 21.17
CA VAL A 12 -8.09 17.91 19.76
C VAL A 12 -6.89 18.84 19.54
N PHE A 13 -6.83 19.93 20.31
CA PHE A 13 -5.75 20.92 20.20
C PHE A 13 -4.39 20.29 20.51
N ALA A 14 -4.27 19.51 21.59
CA ALA A 14 -3.02 18.87 22.01
C ALA A 14 -2.52 17.88 20.97
N LEU A 15 -3.41 17.01 20.46
CA LEU A 15 -3.03 16.01 19.45
C LEU A 15 -2.53 16.68 18.16
N TRP A 16 -3.35 17.56 17.58
CA TRP A 16 -3.00 18.19 16.30
C TRP A 16 -1.87 19.21 16.44
N GLY A 17 -1.76 19.87 17.59
CA GLY A 17 -0.59 20.67 17.96
C GLY A 17 0.68 19.82 17.93
N TRP A 18 0.65 18.67 18.61
CA TRP A 18 1.77 17.74 18.63
C TRP A 18 2.11 17.19 17.23
N VAL A 19 1.12 16.78 16.44
CA VAL A 19 1.35 16.29 15.04
C VAL A 19 2.07 17.35 14.20
N ASN A 20 1.76 18.63 14.39
CA ASN A 20 2.38 19.71 13.63
C ASN A 20 3.84 20.00 14.03
N VAL A 21 4.24 19.73 15.26
CA VAL A 21 5.58 20.06 15.78
C VAL A 21 6.48 18.85 15.97
N ALA A 22 5.91 17.64 16.12
CA ALA A 22 6.66 16.44 16.42
C ALA A 22 7.63 16.09 15.27
N PRO A 23 8.93 15.90 15.57
CA PRO A 23 9.95 15.62 14.55
C PRO A 23 9.63 14.38 13.71
N ARG A 24 8.94 13.37 14.27
CA ARG A 24 8.59 12.12 13.58
C ARG A 24 7.73 12.33 12.32
N TYR A 25 7.00 13.44 12.21
CA TYR A 25 6.15 13.74 11.05
C TYR A 25 6.78 14.71 10.04
N ARG A 26 8.00 15.19 10.34
CA ARG A 26 8.73 16.05 9.41
C ARG A 26 9.14 15.23 8.18
N GLY A 27 8.89 15.75 6.99
CA GLY A 27 9.27 15.08 5.75
C GLY A 27 8.41 13.87 5.35
N THR A 28 7.33 13.53 6.10
CA THR A 28 6.46 12.37 5.79
C THR A 28 6.01 12.33 4.33
N PHE A 29 5.71 13.47 3.74
CA PHE A 29 5.26 13.59 2.35
C PHE A 29 6.33 14.20 1.44
N GLY A 30 7.58 14.26 1.86
CA GLY A 30 8.68 14.94 1.17
C GLY A 30 9.62 14.03 0.38
N HIS A 31 9.62 12.73 0.64
CA HIS A 31 10.45 11.78 -0.10
C HIS A 31 9.80 11.45 -1.45
N VAL A 32 10.40 11.95 -2.52
CA VAL A 32 9.89 11.84 -3.89
C VAL A 32 10.99 11.34 -4.79
N LEU A 33 10.66 10.40 -5.64
CA LEU A 33 11.49 9.91 -6.72
C LEU A 33 10.93 10.41 -8.05
N ARG A 34 11.76 10.97 -8.89
CA ARG A 34 11.44 11.47 -10.24
C ARG A 34 12.41 10.89 -11.25
N ALA A 35 11.95 10.67 -12.48
CA ALA A 35 12.83 10.25 -13.58
C ALA A 35 14.01 11.22 -13.78
N ALA A 36 13.74 12.52 -13.77
CA ALA A 36 14.77 13.56 -13.98
C ALA A 36 15.94 13.51 -12.97
N ASP A 37 15.75 12.89 -11.79
CA ASP A 37 16.82 12.73 -10.80
C ASP A 37 17.87 11.67 -11.23
N PHE A 38 17.56 10.88 -12.28
CA PHE A 38 18.32 9.71 -12.75
C PHE A 38 18.43 9.58 -14.28
N ASP A 39 18.19 10.64 -15.04
CA ASP A 39 18.19 10.60 -16.51
C ASP A 39 19.55 10.19 -17.11
N GLU A 40 20.65 10.50 -16.44
CA GLU A 40 22.01 10.18 -16.87
C GLU A 40 22.61 8.95 -16.15
N VAL A 41 21.84 8.28 -15.28
CA VAL A 41 22.33 7.15 -14.50
C VAL A 41 21.96 5.84 -15.21
N GLU A 42 22.97 5.04 -15.55
CA GLU A 42 22.76 3.67 -16.00
C GLU A 42 22.29 2.82 -14.81
N ALA A 43 21.19 2.09 -15.01
CA ALA A 43 20.70 1.10 -14.05
C ALA A 43 21.28 -0.26 -14.45
N GLU A 44 22.06 -0.84 -13.56
CA GLU A 44 22.69 -2.13 -13.76
C GLU A 44 21.82 -3.27 -13.21
N GLY A 45 22.08 -4.48 -13.69
CA GLY A 45 21.40 -5.69 -13.22
C GLY A 45 20.11 -6.01 -13.98
N SER A 46 19.79 -7.28 -13.98
CA SER A 46 18.60 -7.84 -14.61
C SER A 46 17.40 -7.79 -13.69
N ALA A 47 16.20 -7.58 -14.24
CA ALA A 47 14.98 -7.50 -13.45
C ALA A 47 13.86 -8.40 -14.01
N VAL A 48 13.06 -8.96 -13.11
CA VAL A 48 11.80 -9.60 -13.50
C VAL A 48 10.63 -8.95 -12.74
N MET A 49 9.68 -8.48 -13.52
CA MET A 49 8.42 -7.92 -13.03
C MET A 49 7.39 -9.04 -12.96
N ILE A 50 6.84 -9.29 -11.77
CA ILE A 50 5.80 -10.30 -11.51
C ILE A 50 4.50 -9.58 -11.24
N VAL A 51 3.50 -9.83 -12.09
CA VAL A 51 2.21 -9.12 -12.12
C VAL A 51 1.08 -10.13 -11.93
N PRO A 52 0.59 -10.37 -10.72
CA PRO A 52 -0.59 -11.20 -10.50
C PRO A 52 -1.85 -10.46 -10.91
N GLY A 53 -2.74 -11.13 -11.64
CA GLY A 53 -4.04 -10.57 -12.03
C GLY A 53 -5.13 -11.64 -12.07
N ARG A 54 -6.37 -11.22 -11.78
CA ARG A 54 -7.57 -12.04 -11.94
C ARG A 54 -8.72 -11.16 -12.36
N ASP A 55 -9.34 -11.50 -13.50
CA ASP A 55 -10.43 -10.72 -14.07
C ASP A 55 -10.02 -9.23 -14.26
N GLU A 56 -8.95 -9.02 -15.07
CA GLU A 56 -8.31 -7.71 -15.33
C GLU A 56 -8.47 -7.26 -16.80
N ALA A 57 -9.46 -7.82 -17.53
CA ALA A 57 -9.66 -7.52 -18.96
C ALA A 57 -9.80 -6.02 -19.26
N GLU A 58 -10.32 -5.23 -18.32
CA GLU A 58 -10.50 -3.80 -18.47
C GLU A 58 -9.18 -3.02 -18.41
N HIS A 59 -8.24 -3.44 -17.57
CA HIS A 59 -7.00 -2.71 -17.32
C HIS A 59 -5.85 -3.14 -18.22
N LEU A 60 -5.71 -4.45 -18.50
CA LEU A 60 -4.57 -5.04 -19.18
C LEU A 60 -4.25 -4.46 -20.56
N PRO A 61 -5.22 -4.09 -21.42
CA PRO A 61 -4.90 -3.47 -22.71
C PRO A 61 -4.08 -2.19 -22.62
N ARG A 62 -4.14 -1.49 -21.49
CA ARG A 62 -3.41 -0.25 -21.21
C ARG A 62 -2.17 -0.49 -20.36
N THR A 63 -2.30 -1.27 -19.29
CA THR A 63 -1.26 -1.38 -18.26
C THR A 63 -0.13 -2.33 -18.64
N LEU A 64 -0.45 -3.49 -19.20
CA LEU A 64 0.57 -4.50 -19.53
C LEU A 64 1.51 -4.04 -20.68
N PRO A 65 1.04 -3.35 -21.74
CA PRO A 65 1.92 -2.70 -22.72
C PRO A 65 2.90 -1.69 -22.09
N ALA A 66 2.45 -0.89 -21.13
CA ALA A 66 3.30 0.08 -20.43
C ALA A 66 4.38 -0.60 -19.58
N MET A 67 4.03 -1.72 -18.92
CA MET A 67 4.98 -2.55 -18.18
C MET A 67 6.00 -3.23 -19.12
N CYS A 68 5.57 -3.66 -20.31
CA CYS A 68 6.45 -4.26 -21.32
C CYS A 68 7.34 -3.23 -22.05
N GLY A 69 6.97 -1.95 -22.02
CA GLY A 69 7.67 -0.85 -22.69
C GLY A 69 8.61 -0.05 -21.75
N GLN A 70 9.11 -0.64 -20.68
CA GLN A 70 10.03 0.06 -19.79
C GLN A 70 11.40 0.30 -20.43
N ASP A 71 11.97 1.45 -20.09
CA ASP A 71 13.31 1.87 -20.50
C ASP A 71 14.38 1.24 -19.58
N HIS A 72 14.52 -0.08 -19.67
CA HIS A 72 15.55 -0.86 -18.99
C HIS A 72 16.04 -1.97 -19.92
N PRO A 73 17.37 -2.16 -20.09
CA PRO A 73 17.89 -3.03 -21.15
C PRO A 73 17.63 -4.52 -20.90
N ASP A 74 17.66 -4.98 -19.66
CA ASP A 74 17.53 -6.40 -19.31
C ASP A 74 16.42 -6.64 -18.28
N TYR A 75 15.18 -6.78 -18.78
CA TYR A 75 14.05 -7.16 -17.92
C TYR A 75 13.04 -8.05 -18.64
N ARG A 76 12.24 -8.75 -17.85
CA ARG A 76 11.12 -9.57 -18.28
C ARG A 76 9.87 -9.21 -17.48
N VAL A 77 8.70 -9.43 -18.08
CA VAL A 77 7.39 -9.29 -17.43
C VAL A 77 6.75 -10.68 -17.39
N VAL A 78 6.37 -11.11 -16.20
CA VAL A 78 5.63 -12.35 -15.96
C VAL A 78 4.26 -11.99 -15.43
N PHE A 79 3.26 -12.05 -16.30
CA PHE A 79 1.86 -11.92 -15.88
C PHE A 79 1.35 -13.26 -15.37
N VAL A 80 0.75 -13.25 -14.18
CA VAL A 80 0.17 -14.47 -13.59
C VAL A 80 -1.35 -14.37 -13.60
N ASP A 81 -1.96 -15.07 -14.54
CA ASP A 81 -3.41 -15.20 -14.65
C ASP A 81 -3.93 -16.18 -13.59
N ASP A 82 -4.54 -15.67 -12.53
CA ASP A 82 -5.05 -16.46 -11.41
C ASP A 82 -6.45 -17.02 -11.70
N ALA A 83 -6.57 -17.83 -12.75
CA ALA A 83 -7.79 -18.47 -13.22
C ALA A 83 -8.92 -17.46 -13.50
N SER A 84 -8.66 -16.47 -14.32
CA SER A 84 -9.64 -15.48 -14.77
C SER A 84 -10.79 -16.12 -15.54
N GLY A 85 -12.00 -15.58 -15.33
CA GLY A 85 -13.23 -16.02 -15.99
C GLY A 85 -13.73 -15.06 -17.06
N ASP A 86 -13.07 -13.92 -17.24
CA ASP A 86 -13.36 -12.90 -18.23
C ASP A 86 -12.46 -13.01 -19.49
N GLU A 87 -12.30 -11.93 -20.25
CA GLU A 87 -11.46 -11.89 -21.45
C GLU A 87 -9.95 -11.78 -21.17
N THR A 88 -9.52 -11.73 -19.91
CA THR A 88 -8.10 -11.66 -19.51
C THR A 88 -7.21 -12.68 -20.23
N PRO A 89 -7.60 -13.97 -20.35
CA PRO A 89 -6.80 -14.96 -21.06
C PRO A 89 -6.61 -14.69 -22.56
N ALA A 90 -7.64 -14.16 -23.22
CA ALA A 90 -7.58 -13.84 -24.65
C ALA A 90 -6.68 -12.61 -24.90
N ILE A 91 -6.84 -11.56 -24.08
CA ILE A 91 -6.03 -10.34 -24.15
C ILE A 91 -4.55 -10.66 -23.90
N THR A 92 -4.25 -11.46 -22.90
CA THR A 92 -2.86 -11.80 -22.58
C THR A 92 -2.22 -12.67 -23.67
N ALA A 93 -2.97 -13.55 -24.33
CA ALA A 93 -2.47 -14.33 -25.46
C ALA A 93 -2.05 -13.43 -26.64
N GLU A 94 -2.86 -12.42 -26.97
CA GLU A 94 -2.55 -11.43 -28.01
C GLU A 94 -1.32 -10.59 -27.63
N LEU A 95 -1.19 -10.17 -26.36
CA LEU A 95 -0.08 -9.35 -25.90
C LEU A 95 1.24 -10.11 -25.89
N VAL A 96 1.26 -11.42 -25.62
CA VAL A 96 2.47 -12.27 -25.69
C VAL A 96 3.04 -12.30 -27.11
N GLU A 97 2.19 -12.34 -28.14
CA GLU A 97 2.66 -12.31 -29.53
C GLU A 97 3.32 -10.97 -29.90
N ARG A 98 2.87 -9.89 -29.27
CA ARG A 98 3.34 -8.52 -29.52
C ARG A 98 4.57 -8.13 -28.73
N TYR A 99 4.72 -8.65 -27.50
CA TYR A 99 5.78 -8.25 -26.57
C TYR A 99 6.70 -9.45 -26.23
N PRO A 100 7.90 -9.55 -26.85
CA PRO A 100 8.79 -10.69 -26.68
C PRO A 100 9.35 -10.86 -25.26
N ASN A 101 9.31 -9.79 -24.43
CA ASN A 101 9.69 -9.80 -23.02
C ASN A 101 8.54 -10.17 -22.07
N LEU A 102 7.31 -10.42 -22.58
CA LEU A 102 6.17 -10.87 -21.80
C LEU A 102 6.09 -12.39 -21.77
N ARG A 103 5.81 -12.93 -20.58
CA ARG A 103 5.40 -14.33 -20.38
C ARG A 103 4.12 -14.38 -19.54
N VAL A 104 3.31 -15.39 -19.78
CA VAL A 104 2.05 -15.59 -19.05
C VAL A 104 2.07 -16.95 -18.39
N VAL A 105 1.87 -16.93 -17.09
CA VAL A 105 1.68 -18.13 -16.25
C VAL A 105 0.20 -18.21 -15.87
N ARG A 106 -0.45 -19.34 -16.17
CA ARG A 106 -1.88 -19.55 -15.82
C ARG A 106 -1.98 -20.54 -14.68
N THR A 107 -2.68 -20.12 -13.60
CA THR A 107 -2.95 -21.03 -12.49
C THR A 107 -4.23 -21.82 -12.74
N ALA A 108 -4.34 -22.97 -12.09
CA ALA A 108 -5.60 -23.75 -12.08
C ALA A 108 -6.65 -23.20 -11.10
N GLY A 109 -6.39 -22.07 -10.45
CA GLY A 109 -7.28 -21.44 -9.47
C GLY A 109 -7.39 -22.20 -8.12
N GLN A 110 -6.67 -23.29 -7.94
CA GLN A 110 -6.61 -24.02 -6.69
C GLN A 110 -5.83 -23.20 -5.65
N LEU A 111 -6.45 -22.98 -4.49
CA LEU A 111 -5.84 -22.23 -3.40
C LEU A 111 -5.59 -23.19 -2.23
N PRO A 112 -4.31 -23.49 -1.89
CA PRO A 112 -3.98 -24.32 -0.75
C PRO A 112 -4.42 -23.69 0.58
N ALA A 113 -4.65 -24.51 1.58
CA ALA A 113 -5.04 -24.02 2.90
C ALA A 113 -4.00 -23.07 3.49
N GLY A 114 -4.47 -21.98 4.06
CA GLY A 114 -3.62 -20.95 4.66
C GLY A 114 -3.02 -19.93 3.67
N TRP A 115 -3.33 -20.02 2.39
CA TRP A 115 -2.90 -19.03 1.38
C TRP A 115 -3.98 -17.99 1.08
N VAL A 116 -3.54 -16.79 0.71
CA VAL A 116 -4.37 -15.75 0.10
C VAL A 116 -4.15 -15.80 -1.42
N GLY A 117 -5.21 -15.54 -2.20
CA GLY A 117 -5.16 -15.70 -3.65
C GLY A 117 -4.03 -14.94 -4.34
N LYS A 118 -3.86 -13.65 -4.02
CA LYS A 118 -2.79 -12.82 -4.60
C LYS A 118 -1.40 -13.36 -4.25
N THR A 119 -1.16 -13.69 -2.99
CA THR A 119 0.12 -14.23 -2.53
C THR A 119 0.46 -15.56 -3.21
N TRP A 120 -0.56 -16.42 -3.40
CA TRP A 120 -0.37 -17.68 -4.10
C TRP A 120 -0.11 -17.49 -5.60
N ALA A 121 -0.81 -16.57 -6.25
CA ALA A 121 -0.53 -16.20 -7.64
C ALA A 121 0.90 -15.66 -7.81
N VAL A 122 1.35 -14.79 -6.92
CA VAL A 122 2.76 -14.31 -6.94
C VAL A 122 3.75 -15.47 -6.86
N MET A 123 3.49 -16.49 -6.02
CA MET A 123 4.38 -17.65 -5.91
C MET A 123 4.48 -18.46 -7.21
N HIS A 124 3.44 -18.52 -8.02
CA HIS A 124 3.53 -19.12 -9.37
C HIS A 124 4.48 -18.32 -10.28
N GLY A 125 4.39 -16.99 -10.25
CA GLY A 125 5.31 -16.12 -10.99
C GLY A 125 6.76 -16.25 -10.50
N VAL A 126 6.97 -16.27 -9.18
CA VAL A 126 8.29 -16.46 -8.56
C VAL A 126 8.88 -17.82 -8.95
N ARG A 127 8.05 -18.88 -8.95
CA ARG A 127 8.51 -20.23 -9.32
C ARG A 127 8.88 -20.34 -10.80
N ALA A 128 8.21 -19.57 -11.67
CA ALA A 128 8.56 -19.49 -13.09
C ALA A 128 9.93 -18.84 -13.34
N VAL A 129 10.41 -18.02 -12.38
CA VAL A 129 11.64 -17.23 -12.51
C VAL A 129 12.80 -17.85 -11.74
N LEU A 130 12.54 -18.35 -10.52
CA LEU A 130 13.56 -18.86 -9.62
C LEU A 130 13.53 -20.40 -9.59
N ASP A 131 14.71 -21.01 -9.71
CA ASP A 131 14.88 -22.45 -9.54
C ASP A 131 14.70 -22.91 -8.09
N ARG A 132 14.69 -24.23 -7.87
CA ARG A 132 14.59 -24.82 -6.53
C ARG A 132 15.87 -24.75 -5.70
N GLY A 133 16.93 -24.15 -6.21
CA GLY A 133 18.25 -24.12 -5.53
C GLY A 133 18.29 -23.24 -4.29
N SER A 134 17.31 -22.36 -4.09
CA SER A 134 17.25 -21.49 -2.90
C SER A 134 16.45 -22.11 -1.77
N GLY A 135 16.92 -21.94 -0.51
CA GLY A 135 16.25 -22.43 0.69
C GLY A 135 14.90 -21.79 0.99
N MET A 136 14.43 -20.82 0.20
CA MET A 136 13.11 -20.23 0.36
C MET A 136 11.98 -21.24 0.16
N TRP A 137 12.21 -22.27 -0.66
CA TRP A 137 11.24 -23.32 -0.98
C TRP A 137 10.99 -24.29 0.17
N ASP A 138 11.90 -24.37 1.16
CA ASP A 138 11.76 -25.22 2.34
C ASP A 138 10.55 -24.82 3.23
N ARG A 139 10.00 -23.65 2.98
CA ARG A 139 8.78 -23.16 3.66
C ARG A 139 7.48 -23.72 3.08
N LEU A 140 7.57 -24.38 1.95
CA LEU A 140 6.42 -24.97 1.24
C LEU A 140 6.35 -26.48 1.47
N SER A 141 5.13 -27.01 1.52
CA SER A 141 4.92 -28.47 1.48
C SER A 141 5.22 -29.04 0.09
N GLU A 142 5.50 -30.34 0.01
CA GLU A 142 5.69 -31.04 -1.26
C GLU A 142 4.45 -30.93 -2.17
N GLU A 143 3.26 -30.88 -1.61
CA GLU A 143 2.01 -30.68 -2.36
C GLU A 143 1.94 -29.26 -2.97
N GLU A 144 2.29 -28.24 -2.19
CA GLU A 144 2.36 -26.85 -2.67
C GLU A 144 3.39 -26.70 -3.79
N LEU A 145 4.58 -27.28 -3.62
CA LEU A 145 5.63 -27.31 -4.63
C LEU A 145 5.21 -28.04 -5.91
N ALA A 146 4.56 -29.18 -5.79
CA ALA A 146 4.09 -29.94 -6.95
C ALA A 146 3.05 -29.15 -7.77
N VAL A 147 2.18 -28.36 -7.12
CA VAL A 147 1.24 -27.48 -7.83
C VAL A 147 1.99 -26.38 -8.57
N LEU A 148 2.97 -25.73 -7.95
CA LEU A 148 3.79 -24.67 -8.58
C LEU A 148 4.56 -25.23 -9.78
N ASP A 149 5.22 -26.38 -9.63
CA ASP A 149 6.02 -26.98 -10.72
C ASP A 149 5.17 -27.39 -11.92
N LYS A 150 3.97 -27.91 -11.68
CA LYS A 150 3.05 -28.27 -12.77
C LYS A 150 2.68 -27.05 -13.61
N THR A 151 2.47 -25.91 -12.96
CA THR A 151 2.11 -24.66 -13.64
C THR A 151 3.28 -24.10 -14.46
N VAL A 152 4.50 -24.22 -13.95
CA VAL A 152 5.71 -23.65 -14.55
C VAL A 152 6.28 -24.52 -15.67
N GLY A 153 6.04 -25.83 -15.65
CA GLY A 153 6.54 -26.75 -16.69
C GLY A 153 6.10 -26.43 -18.12
N GLU A 154 5.17 -25.49 -18.29
CA GLU A 154 4.65 -25.02 -19.57
C GLU A 154 5.24 -23.67 -20.02
N VAL A 155 6.05 -23.00 -19.17
CA VAL A 155 6.53 -21.62 -19.42
C VAL A 155 8.04 -21.53 -19.34
N ASP A 156 8.68 -21.27 -20.48
CA ASP A 156 10.11 -20.97 -20.54
C ASP A 156 10.34 -19.48 -20.20
N VAL A 157 10.72 -19.22 -18.95
CA VAL A 157 11.19 -17.91 -18.48
C VAL A 157 12.71 -18.00 -18.27
N ALA A 158 13.46 -18.45 -19.29
CA ALA A 158 14.91 -18.56 -19.18
C ALA A 158 15.55 -17.21 -18.84
N VAL A 159 15.78 -16.96 -17.56
CA VAL A 159 16.57 -15.85 -17.04
C VAL A 159 17.79 -16.44 -16.36
N SER A 160 18.96 -16.30 -16.98
CA SER A 160 20.21 -16.92 -16.52
C SER A 160 20.71 -16.36 -15.18
N ALA A 161 20.36 -15.13 -14.86
CA ALA A 161 20.56 -14.48 -13.56
C ALA A 161 19.51 -13.38 -13.40
N VAL A 162 18.86 -13.30 -12.25
CA VAL A 162 17.95 -12.22 -11.87
C VAL A 162 18.51 -11.52 -10.65
N ASP A 163 18.77 -10.24 -10.75
CA ASP A 163 19.27 -9.42 -9.64
C ASP A 163 18.11 -8.82 -8.84
N TRP A 164 17.05 -8.44 -9.55
CA TRP A 164 15.91 -7.74 -8.98
C TRP A 164 14.58 -8.42 -9.29
N LEU A 165 13.77 -8.59 -8.27
CA LEU A 165 12.35 -8.97 -8.39
C LEU A 165 11.50 -7.73 -8.17
N CYS A 166 10.62 -7.43 -9.13
CA CYS A 166 9.66 -6.34 -9.04
C CYS A 166 8.24 -6.91 -8.98
N PHE A 167 7.51 -6.64 -7.90
CA PHE A 167 6.10 -7.02 -7.75
C PHE A 167 5.23 -5.79 -7.92
N THR A 168 4.16 -5.91 -8.70
CA THR A 168 3.23 -4.80 -8.97
C THR A 168 1.83 -5.32 -9.23
N ASP A 169 0.82 -4.50 -8.90
CA ASP A 169 -0.57 -4.80 -9.25
C ASP A 169 -0.81 -4.61 -10.76
N ALA A 170 -1.80 -5.30 -11.32
CA ALA A 170 -2.08 -5.32 -12.75
C ALA A 170 -2.72 -4.03 -13.28
N ASP A 171 -3.26 -3.20 -12.40
CA ASP A 171 -3.99 -1.96 -12.70
C ASP A 171 -3.13 -0.69 -12.62
N MET A 172 -1.80 -0.85 -12.48
CA MET A 172 -0.86 0.26 -12.37
C MET A 172 -0.50 0.90 -13.71
N ASP A 173 -0.48 2.24 -13.74
CA ASP A 173 -0.01 3.05 -14.86
C ASP A 173 1.49 3.31 -14.72
N TRP A 174 2.28 2.71 -15.59
CA TRP A 174 3.73 2.82 -15.60
C TRP A 174 4.22 3.81 -16.64
N GLU A 175 5.07 4.75 -16.23
CA GLU A 175 5.83 5.58 -17.17
C GLU A 175 7.11 4.82 -17.60
N PRO A 176 7.61 5.03 -18.84
CA PRO A 176 8.71 4.22 -19.40
C PRO A 176 9.98 4.16 -18.56
N GLY A 177 10.35 5.24 -17.88
CA GLY A 177 11.55 5.32 -17.03
C GLY A 177 11.38 4.76 -15.61
N CYS A 178 10.22 4.23 -15.23
CA CYS A 178 9.93 3.88 -13.85
C CYS A 178 10.86 2.79 -13.30
N LEU A 179 11.00 1.68 -14.02
CA LEU A 179 11.83 0.55 -13.58
C LEU A 179 13.32 0.96 -13.50
N ARG A 180 13.84 1.60 -14.54
CA ARG A 180 15.23 2.08 -14.59
C ARG A 180 15.54 3.03 -13.43
N THR A 181 14.67 4.02 -13.20
CA THR A 181 14.82 4.99 -12.11
C THR A 181 14.82 4.32 -10.74
N ALA A 182 13.94 3.33 -10.54
CA ALA A 182 13.85 2.62 -9.26
C ALA A 182 15.11 1.78 -8.98
N ILE A 183 15.65 1.08 -9.99
CA ILE A 183 16.88 0.29 -9.88
C ILE A 183 18.07 1.22 -9.62
N ALA A 184 18.26 2.26 -10.44
CA ALA A 184 19.34 3.23 -10.26
C ALA A 184 19.30 3.88 -8.86
N TRP A 185 18.11 4.21 -8.36
CA TRP A 185 17.97 4.71 -7.00
C TRP A 185 18.32 3.66 -5.95
N ALA A 186 17.88 2.42 -6.14
CA ALA A 186 18.19 1.32 -5.24
C ALA A 186 19.69 1.09 -5.11
N GLU A 187 20.40 1.13 -6.22
CA GLU A 187 21.86 0.95 -6.25
C GLU A 187 22.59 2.11 -5.61
N ARG A 188 22.25 3.34 -5.97
CA ARG A 188 22.84 4.55 -5.37
C ARG A 188 22.68 4.61 -3.86
N GLU A 189 21.53 4.19 -3.35
CA GLU A 189 21.20 4.26 -1.92
C GLU A 189 21.55 2.97 -1.14
N GLY A 190 22.10 1.96 -1.78
CA GLY A 190 22.32 0.66 -1.16
C GLY A 190 21.02 0.04 -0.66
N ALA A 191 19.99 -0.03 -1.50
CA ALA A 191 18.72 -0.60 -1.09
C ALA A 191 18.65 -2.09 -1.39
N GLY A 192 18.23 -2.88 -0.40
CA GLY A 192 17.80 -4.26 -0.58
C GLY A 192 16.31 -4.36 -0.92
N LEU A 193 15.53 -3.31 -0.57
CA LEU A 193 14.10 -3.19 -0.85
C LEU A 193 13.74 -1.75 -1.17
N VAL A 194 13.02 -1.54 -2.27
CA VAL A 194 12.42 -0.27 -2.65
C VAL A 194 10.90 -0.42 -2.73
N GLY A 195 10.17 0.49 -2.09
CA GLY A 195 8.74 0.65 -2.25
C GLY A 195 8.43 1.99 -2.89
N LEU A 196 7.66 2.00 -3.98
CA LEU A 196 7.15 3.23 -4.57
C LEU A 196 5.66 3.37 -4.30
N LEU A 197 5.28 4.54 -3.81
CA LEU A 197 3.89 4.92 -3.60
C LEU A 197 3.40 5.68 -4.84
N PRO A 198 2.38 5.17 -5.55
CA PRO A 198 1.93 5.73 -6.81
C PRO A 198 1.23 7.09 -6.63
N GLU A 199 1.13 7.84 -7.71
CA GLU A 199 0.22 8.97 -7.82
C GLU A 199 -1.22 8.43 -7.93
N VAL A 200 -2.04 8.74 -6.93
CA VAL A 200 -3.44 8.30 -6.93
C VAL A 200 -4.29 9.25 -7.75
N ARG A 201 -5.02 8.71 -8.73
CA ARG A 201 -5.99 9.44 -9.56
C ARG A 201 -7.41 9.16 -9.07
N PHE A 202 -8.26 10.17 -9.13
CA PHE A 202 -9.64 10.09 -8.68
C PHE A 202 -10.60 10.39 -9.82
N GLY A 203 -11.70 9.65 -9.89
CA GLY A 203 -12.78 9.87 -10.84
C GLY A 203 -14.01 10.52 -10.21
N SER A 204 -14.05 10.64 -8.88
CA SER A 204 -15.20 11.22 -8.20
C SER A 204 -14.81 11.89 -6.86
N PHE A 205 -15.65 12.83 -6.43
CA PHE A 205 -15.51 13.50 -5.13
C PHE A 205 -15.51 12.51 -3.94
N GLY A 206 -16.30 11.43 -4.03
CA GLY A 206 -16.34 10.40 -2.97
C GLY A 206 -15.01 9.63 -2.83
N GLU A 207 -14.35 9.36 -3.97
CA GLU A 207 -13.02 8.76 -3.97
C GLU A 207 -12.00 9.70 -3.30
N GLU A 208 -11.95 10.97 -3.71
CA GLU A 208 -11.08 11.98 -3.14
C GLU A 208 -11.27 12.12 -1.63
N LEU A 209 -12.53 12.21 -1.19
CA LEU A 209 -12.89 12.48 0.20
C LEU A 209 -12.35 11.40 1.14
N VAL A 210 -12.53 10.13 0.81
CA VAL A 210 -12.16 9.01 1.70
C VAL A 210 -10.67 8.68 1.58
N GLN A 211 -10.14 8.64 0.35
CA GLN A 211 -8.74 8.26 0.15
C GLN A 211 -7.77 9.34 0.64
N ALA A 212 -8.13 10.62 0.60
CA ALA A 212 -7.32 11.67 1.21
C ALA A 212 -7.18 11.48 2.74
N GLN A 213 -8.25 11.03 3.42
CA GLN A 213 -8.19 10.69 4.85
C GLN A 213 -7.34 9.46 5.12
N LEU A 214 -7.47 8.43 4.27
CA LEU A 214 -6.62 7.24 4.35
C LEU A 214 -5.15 7.59 4.15
N GLY A 215 -4.83 8.43 3.16
CA GLY A 215 -3.47 8.93 2.91
C GLY A 215 -2.89 9.68 4.12
N LEU A 216 -3.70 10.53 4.79
CA LEU A 216 -3.29 11.17 6.03
C LEU A 216 -3.03 10.14 7.13
N ALA A 217 -3.94 9.20 7.34
CA ALA A 217 -3.82 8.18 8.38
C ALA A 217 -2.58 7.30 8.17
N LEU A 218 -2.35 6.82 6.95
CA LEU A 218 -1.15 6.03 6.60
C LEU A 218 0.14 6.84 6.80
N GLY A 219 0.17 8.11 6.38
CA GLY A 219 1.33 8.98 6.59
C GLY A 219 1.62 9.27 8.08
N LEU A 220 0.61 9.26 8.95
CA LEU A 220 0.79 9.41 10.39
C LEU A 220 1.20 8.12 11.08
N LEU A 221 0.69 6.98 10.63
CA LEU A 221 1.03 5.66 11.18
C LEU A 221 2.42 5.22 10.71
N PHE A 222 2.73 5.43 9.43
CA PHE A 222 3.96 5.00 8.77
C PHE A 222 4.67 6.19 8.09
N PRO A 223 5.27 7.12 8.86
CA PRO A 223 6.00 8.23 8.24
C PRO A 223 7.15 7.73 7.37
N ILE A 224 7.23 8.15 6.11
CA ILE A 224 8.26 7.68 5.15
C ILE A 224 9.69 7.86 5.70
N PRO A 225 10.07 8.97 6.38
CA PRO A 225 11.38 9.06 6.99
C PRO A 225 11.72 7.93 7.96
N ARG A 226 10.70 7.37 8.66
CA ARG A 226 10.90 6.23 9.54
C ARG A 226 10.93 4.90 8.79
N SER A 227 10.22 4.81 7.66
CA SER A 227 10.36 3.67 6.76
C SER A 227 11.78 3.56 6.21
N ASN A 228 12.42 4.69 5.93
CA ASN A 228 13.78 4.78 5.41
C ASN A 228 14.88 4.74 6.50
N ASP A 229 14.51 4.84 7.77
CA ASP A 229 15.42 4.76 8.91
C ASP A 229 15.57 3.30 9.36
N MET A 230 16.73 2.70 9.14
CA MET A 230 17.02 1.32 9.54
C MET A 230 17.09 1.13 11.07
N GLY A 231 17.24 2.20 11.85
CA GLY A 231 17.11 2.18 13.31
C GLY A 231 15.66 2.01 13.80
N ARG A 232 14.67 2.00 12.90
CA ARG A 232 13.23 1.92 13.20
C ARG A 232 12.59 0.70 12.57
N PRO A 233 11.64 0.03 13.26
CA PRO A 233 10.98 -1.15 12.70
C PRO A 233 9.91 -0.83 11.67
N GLU A 234 9.31 0.37 11.70
CA GLU A 234 8.19 0.74 10.86
C GLU A 234 8.58 0.79 9.38
N VAL A 235 7.71 0.29 8.51
CA VAL A 235 7.85 0.39 7.06
C VAL A 235 6.48 0.47 6.40
N LEU A 236 6.34 1.32 5.38
CA LEU A 236 5.17 1.38 4.51
C LEU A 236 5.60 0.92 3.12
N ILE A 237 5.12 -0.25 2.73
CA ILE A 237 5.24 -0.77 1.37
C ILE A 237 3.83 -1.01 0.85
N GLY A 238 3.56 -0.70 -0.39
CA GLY A 238 2.29 -0.98 -1.05
C GLY A 238 2.48 -1.92 -2.23
N GLY A 239 1.49 -2.75 -2.51
CA GLY A 239 1.49 -3.71 -3.62
C GLY A 239 1.62 -3.08 -5.01
N ALA A 240 1.43 -1.78 -5.11
CA ALA A 240 1.60 -1.03 -6.35
C ALA A 240 3.00 -1.15 -6.95
N PHE A 241 4.04 -1.19 -6.11
CA PHE A 241 5.43 -1.36 -6.54
C PHE A 241 6.32 -1.82 -5.39
N ILE A 242 6.90 -2.99 -5.52
CA ILE A 242 7.89 -3.56 -4.62
C ILE A 242 9.07 -4.05 -5.46
N LEU A 243 10.22 -3.41 -5.34
CA LEU A 243 11.46 -3.86 -5.96
C LEU A 243 12.39 -4.39 -4.87
N VAL A 244 12.81 -5.63 -4.97
CA VAL A 244 13.63 -6.29 -3.96
C VAL A 244 14.79 -7.04 -4.60
N ARG A 245 15.98 -6.97 -3.99
CA ARG A 245 17.09 -7.81 -4.44
C ARG A 245 16.76 -9.28 -4.27
N ARG A 246 17.06 -10.09 -5.27
CA ARG A 246 16.79 -11.53 -5.26
C ARG A 246 17.34 -12.20 -4.00
N GLU A 247 18.59 -11.93 -3.65
CA GLU A 247 19.23 -12.51 -2.47
C GLU A 247 18.50 -12.20 -1.17
N VAL A 248 17.99 -10.95 -1.04
CA VAL A 248 17.21 -10.51 0.13
C VAL A 248 15.85 -11.21 0.17
N TYR A 249 15.19 -11.30 -0.98
CA TYR A 249 13.89 -11.97 -1.11
C TYR A 249 13.97 -13.46 -0.75
N GLU A 250 14.98 -14.15 -1.28
CA GLU A 250 15.22 -15.58 -1.00
C GLU A 250 15.57 -15.82 0.47
N ALA A 251 16.44 -14.97 1.05
CA ALA A 251 16.86 -15.09 2.45
C ALA A 251 15.69 -15.00 3.45
N VAL A 252 14.68 -14.16 3.16
CA VAL A 252 13.50 -14.04 4.03
C VAL A 252 12.43 -15.09 3.76
N GLY A 253 12.56 -15.88 2.69
CA GLY A 253 11.56 -16.87 2.25
C GLY A 253 10.43 -16.28 1.43
N GLY A 254 10.61 -15.08 0.89
CA GLY A 254 9.71 -14.42 -0.04
C GLY A 254 8.26 -14.34 0.44
N HIS A 255 7.32 -14.43 -0.48
CA HIS A 255 5.89 -14.39 -0.17
C HIS A 255 5.40 -15.61 0.62
N ALA A 256 6.15 -16.72 0.65
CA ALA A 256 5.82 -17.85 1.52
C ALA A 256 5.88 -17.49 3.01
N ALA A 257 6.73 -16.53 3.39
CA ALA A 257 6.82 -16.02 4.76
C ALA A 257 5.56 -15.25 5.21
N VAL A 258 4.75 -14.80 4.25
CA VAL A 258 3.53 -13.97 4.50
C VAL A 258 2.27 -14.56 3.88
N LYS A 259 2.24 -15.85 3.62
CA LYS A 259 1.22 -16.57 2.83
C LYS A 259 -0.24 -16.32 3.24
N GLY A 260 -0.51 -16.17 4.53
CA GLY A 260 -1.86 -15.98 5.07
C GLY A 260 -2.28 -14.52 5.26
N GLN A 261 -1.46 -13.56 4.81
CA GLN A 261 -1.70 -12.15 5.05
C GLN A 261 -2.50 -11.52 3.91
N VAL A 262 -3.55 -10.77 4.24
CA VAL A 262 -4.35 -10.01 3.26
C VAL A 262 -3.66 -8.72 2.83
N VAL A 263 -2.87 -8.13 3.72
CA VAL A 263 -1.98 -6.99 3.47
C VAL A 263 -0.54 -7.49 3.37
N GLU A 264 -0.31 -8.39 2.43
CA GLU A 264 0.95 -9.11 2.23
C GLU A 264 2.14 -8.21 1.93
N ASP A 265 1.89 -7.09 1.28
CA ASP A 265 2.85 -6.07 0.89
C ASP A 265 3.52 -5.41 2.11
N ILE A 266 2.73 -4.90 3.04
CA ILE A 266 3.24 -4.32 4.30
C ILE A 266 4.00 -5.39 5.09
N ARG A 267 3.45 -6.61 5.16
CA ARG A 267 4.08 -7.71 5.91
C ARG A 267 5.39 -8.17 5.29
N LEU A 268 5.48 -8.25 3.97
CA LEU A 268 6.73 -8.53 3.27
C LEU A 268 7.77 -7.45 3.58
N GLY A 269 7.36 -6.17 3.52
CA GLY A 269 8.23 -5.06 3.89
C GLY A 269 8.75 -5.15 5.32
N GLU A 270 7.90 -5.52 6.29
CA GLU A 270 8.28 -5.71 7.69
C GLU A 270 9.29 -6.86 7.86
N VAL A 271 9.04 -8.01 7.22
CA VAL A 271 9.94 -9.18 7.27
C VAL A 271 11.30 -8.86 6.66
N VAL A 272 11.31 -8.23 5.47
CA VAL A 272 12.56 -7.82 4.81
C VAL A 272 13.32 -6.80 5.66
N LYS A 273 12.63 -5.78 6.17
CA LYS A 273 13.28 -4.76 7.00
C LYS A 273 13.86 -5.33 8.29
N ALA A 274 13.15 -6.27 8.92
CA ALA A 274 13.65 -6.95 10.12
C ALA A 274 14.95 -7.71 9.83
N ALA A 275 14.99 -8.50 8.75
CA ALA A 275 16.17 -9.25 8.35
C ALA A 275 17.36 -8.33 8.00
N LEU A 276 17.11 -7.23 7.27
CA LEU A 276 18.17 -6.26 6.97
C LEU A 276 18.67 -5.54 8.24
N ARG A 277 17.81 -5.28 9.23
CA ARG A 277 18.23 -4.71 10.52
C ARG A 277 19.09 -5.67 11.32
N GLU A 278 18.78 -6.97 11.33
CA GLU A 278 19.64 -7.99 11.95
C GLU A 278 21.04 -8.00 11.31
N ARG A 279 21.15 -7.86 9.98
CA ARG A 279 22.44 -7.68 9.30
C ARG A 279 23.16 -6.41 9.76
N TRP A 280 22.45 -5.30 9.89
CA TRP A 280 23.03 -4.04 10.39
C TRP A 280 23.55 -4.18 11.82
N ASP A 281 22.84 -4.88 12.71
CA ASP A 281 23.25 -5.11 14.10
C ASP A 281 24.52 -5.99 14.18
N THR A 282 24.80 -6.80 13.14
CA THR A 282 26.05 -7.59 13.01
C THR A 282 27.16 -6.86 12.24
N GLY A 283 26.93 -5.60 11.83
CA GLY A 283 27.92 -4.74 11.17
C GLY A 283 27.84 -4.67 9.65
N ASP A 284 26.96 -5.43 9.00
CA ASP A 284 26.70 -5.32 7.56
C ASP A 284 25.61 -4.27 7.29
N THR A 285 26.04 -3.06 7.03
CA THR A 285 25.17 -1.91 6.72
C THR A 285 25.03 -1.62 5.24
N SER A 286 25.41 -2.57 4.39
CA SER A 286 25.46 -2.39 2.93
C SER A 286 24.07 -2.20 2.30
N LEU A 287 23.04 -2.84 2.87
CA LEU A 287 21.69 -2.79 2.32
C LEU A 287 20.67 -2.20 3.31
N GLY A 288 19.74 -1.42 2.78
CA GLY A 288 18.65 -0.82 3.55
C GLY A 288 17.30 -0.91 2.84
N VAL A 289 16.29 -0.24 3.42
CA VAL A 289 14.96 -0.08 2.84
C VAL A 289 14.80 1.36 2.38
N ARG A 290 14.24 1.57 1.19
CA ARG A 290 13.92 2.89 0.65
C ARG A 290 12.47 2.96 0.19
N VAL A 291 11.77 4.00 0.61
CA VAL A 291 10.38 4.27 0.23
C VAL A 291 10.26 5.72 -0.24
N ALA A 292 9.57 5.94 -1.36
CA ALA A 292 9.31 7.26 -1.90
C ALA A 292 7.96 7.33 -2.62
N PHE A 293 7.47 8.55 -2.84
CA PHE A 293 6.40 8.79 -3.80
C PHE A 293 6.99 8.82 -5.21
N ALA A 294 6.36 8.12 -6.14
CA ALA A 294 6.77 7.98 -7.54
C ALA A 294 6.14 9.09 -8.40
N GLU A 295 6.68 10.32 -8.30
CA GLU A 295 6.13 11.47 -9.02
C GLU A 295 6.47 11.40 -10.51
N GLY A 296 5.43 11.30 -11.37
CA GLY A 296 5.58 11.17 -12.81
C GLY A 296 6.24 9.84 -13.24
N LEU A 297 6.18 8.81 -12.42
CA LEU A 297 6.75 7.48 -12.71
C LEU A 297 5.71 6.37 -12.64
N LEU A 298 4.81 6.44 -11.66
CA LEU A 298 3.82 5.42 -11.39
C LEU A 298 2.51 6.04 -10.93
N GLY A 299 1.41 5.67 -11.54
CA GLY A 299 0.08 6.13 -11.16
C GLY A 299 -0.91 4.98 -10.99
N CYS A 300 -2.01 5.24 -10.31
CA CYS A 300 -3.14 4.32 -10.26
C CYS A 300 -4.45 5.06 -10.03
N ARG A 301 -5.53 4.46 -10.44
CA ARG A 301 -6.88 4.74 -9.95
C ARG A 301 -7.29 3.57 -9.07
N MET A 302 -7.08 3.72 -7.76
CA MET A 302 -7.21 2.61 -6.80
C MET A 302 -8.62 2.03 -6.74
N TYR A 303 -9.65 2.86 -6.99
CA TYR A 303 -11.06 2.47 -6.98
C TYR A 303 -11.83 3.18 -8.08
N GLU A 304 -12.79 2.48 -8.68
CA GLU A 304 -13.67 3.00 -9.72
C GLU A 304 -15.08 3.28 -9.17
N GLY A 305 -15.20 4.42 -8.50
CA GLY A 305 -16.47 4.87 -7.92
C GLY A 305 -16.69 4.40 -6.48
N TRP A 306 -17.87 4.77 -5.97
CA TRP A 306 -18.22 4.59 -4.57
C TRP A 306 -18.36 3.13 -4.14
N SER A 307 -18.99 2.30 -4.99
CA SER A 307 -19.25 0.89 -4.66
C SER A 307 -17.95 0.09 -4.55
N ASP A 308 -17.07 0.26 -5.53
CA ASP A 308 -15.77 -0.42 -5.55
C ASP A 308 -14.88 0.04 -4.40
N GLN A 309 -14.84 1.36 -4.14
CA GLN A 309 -14.12 1.91 -2.98
C GLN A 309 -14.65 1.35 -1.66
N TRP A 310 -15.98 1.26 -1.50
CA TRP A 310 -16.58 0.71 -0.28
C TRP A 310 -16.20 -0.76 -0.09
N GLU A 311 -16.28 -1.56 -1.15
CA GLU A 311 -15.93 -2.99 -1.08
C GLU A 311 -14.45 -3.22 -0.83
N GLY A 312 -13.59 -2.56 -1.58
CA GLY A 312 -12.14 -2.69 -1.43
C GLY A 312 -11.62 -2.22 -0.08
N LEU A 313 -12.07 -1.06 0.40
CA LEU A 313 -11.69 -0.57 1.73
C LEU A 313 -12.28 -1.43 2.85
N THR A 314 -13.51 -1.95 2.71
CA THR A 314 -14.12 -2.87 3.69
C THR A 314 -13.32 -4.16 3.81
N LYS A 315 -12.76 -4.68 2.70
CA LYS A 315 -11.87 -5.85 2.72
C LYS A 315 -10.61 -5.57 3.56
N ASN A 316 -10.01 -4.40 3.40
CA ASN A 316 -8.68 -4.09 3.93
C ASN A 316 -8.70 -3.46 5.33
N ALA A 317 -9.76 -2.74 5.73
CA ALA A 317 -9.76 -1.92 6.94
C ALA A 317 -9.53 -2.71 8.23
N PHE A 318 -10.21 -3.85 8.42
CA PHE A 318 -9.99 -4.70 9.60
C PHE A 318 -8.72 -5.55 9.49
N ALA A 319 -8.35 -6.00 8.26
CA ALA A 319 -7.09 -6.68 8.02
C ALA A 319 -5.87 -5.80 8.39
N GLY A 320 -5.92 -4.51 8.10
CA GLY A 320 -4.89 -3.54 8.49
C GLY A 320 -4.70 -3.39 10.01
N THR A 321 -5.71 -3.79 10.83
CA THR A 321 -5.58 -3.88 12.29
C THR A 321 -5.14 -5.27 12.77
N GLU A 322 -4.71 -6.16 11.86
CA GLU A 322 -4.38 -7.57 12.13
C GLU A 322 -5.58 -8.37 12.67
N TYR A 323 -6.79 -8.00 12.29
CA TYR A 323 -8.04 -8.58 12.80
C TYR A 323 -8.19 -8.48 14.32
N ARG A 324 -7.52 -7.49 14.95
CA ARG A 324 -7.55 -7.25 16.39
C ARG A 324 -8.63 -6.26 16.77
N LEU A 325 -9.71 -6.77 17.35
CA LEU A 325 -10.84 -5.96 17.81
C LEU A 325 -10.45 -4.98 18.91
N ASP A 326 -9.52 -5.34 19.78
CA ASP A 326 -8.99 -4.47 20.83
C ASP A 326 -8.34 -3.20 20.25
N ARG A 327 -7.61 -3.31 19.13
CA ARG A 327 -7.04 -2.15 18.41
C ARG A 327 -8.14 -1.26 17.84
N VAL A 328 -9.18 -1.86 17.24
CA VAL A 328 -10.31 -1.10 16.71
C VAL A 328 -11.04 -0.35 17.83
N VAL A 329 -11.34 -1.03 18.94
CA VAL A 329 -12.00 -0.43 20.12
C VAL A 329 -11.18 0.72 20.71
N ALA A 330 -9.85 0.61 20.74
CA ALA A 330 -8.98 1.68 21.20
C ALA A 330 -8.90 2.85 20.21
N MET A 331 -8.86 2.57 18.91
CA MET A 331 -8.66 3.56 17.83
C MET A 331 -9.93 4.37 17.53
N VAL A 332 -11.09 3.73 17.50
CA VAL A 332 -12.35 4.39 17.09
C VAL A 332 -12.70 5.62 17.95
N PRO A 333 -12.69 5.55 19.30
CA PRO A 333 -12.97 6.73 20.12
C PRO A 333 -11.98 7.88 19.87
N VAL A 334 -10.69 7.56 19.67
CA VAL A 334 -9.67 8.57 19.37
C VAL A 334 -10.00 9.26 18.05
N LEU A 335 -10.27 8.52 16.99
CA LEU A 335 -10.61 9.08 15.67
C LEU A 335 -11.91 9.91 15.72
N VAL A 336 -12.92 9.44 16.46
CA VAL A 336 -14.17 10.20 16.63
C VAL A 336 -13.91 11.55 17.31
N VAL A 337 -13.21 11.55 18.43
CA VAL A 337 -12.95 12.77 19.20
C VAL A 337 -12.04 13.74 18.44
N THR A 338 -11.01 13.23 17.77
CA THR A 338 -9.96 14.08 17.19
C THR A 338 -10.23 14.49 15.74
N ASN A 339 -10.99 13.70 14.98
CA ASN A 339 -11.21 13.95 13.56
C ASN A 339 -12.67 14.30 13.24
N VAL A 340 -13.64 13.64 13.90
CA VAL A 340 -15.07 13.83 13.57
C VAL A 340 -15.71 14.94 14.40
N LEU A 341 -15.47 14.98 15.71
CA LEU A 341 -16.13 15.90 16.64
C LEU A 341 -15.54 17.33 16.76
N PRO A 342 -14.36 17.70 16.24
CA PRO A 342 -13.83 19.04 16.42
C PRO A 342 -14.79 20.16 16.00
N PRO A 343 -15.46 20.13 14.82
CA PRO A 343 -16.44 21.15 14.48
C PRO A 343 -17.68 21.16 15.39
N VAL A 344 -18.07 19.98 15.90
CA VAL A 344 -19.20 19.88 16.86
C VAL A 344 -18.81 20.52 18.18
N PHE A 345 -17.63 20.23 18.72
CA PHE A 345 -17.13 20.85 19.95
C PHE A 345 -17.00 22.39 19.80
N ALA A 346 -16.48 22.84 18.64
CA ALA A 346 -16.38 24.26 18.35
C ALA A 346 -17.77 24.93 18.30
N GLY A 347 -18.75 24.33 17.61
CA GLY A 347 -20.10 24.84 17.48
C GLY A 347 -20.87 24.84 18.78
N VAL A 348 -20.84 23.74 19.54
CA VAL A 348 -21.50 23.62 20.85
C VAL A 348 -20.87 24.59 21.87
N GLY A 349 -19.54 24.72 21.83
CA GLY A 349 -18.82 25.67 22.69
C GLY A 349 -19.19 27.11 22.38
N LEU A 350 -19.28 27.49 21.10
CA LEU A 350 -19.69 28.83 20.67
C LEU A 350 -21.15 29.12 21.09
N TRP A 351 -22.07 28.18 20.85
CA TRP A 351 -23.44 28.27 21.27
C TRP A 351 -23.56 28.48 22.82
N GLY A 352 -22.81 27.65 23.60
CA GLY A 352 -22.80 27.77 25.05
C GLY A 352 -22.23 29.10 25.53
N ALA A 353 -21.20 29.65 24.85
CA ALA A 353 -20.65 30.98 25.19
C ALA A 353 -21.66 32.10 24.93
N VAL A 354 -22.40 32.06 23.83
CA VAL A 354 -23.40 33.05 23.47
C VAL A 354 -24.61 32.95 24.37
N SER A 355 -25.10 31.74 24.69
CA SER A 355 -26.36 31.52 25.42
C SER A 355 -26.21 31.62 26.92
N SER A 356 -25.09 31.23 27.53
CA SER A 356 -24.86 31.19 28.97
C SER A 356 -23.76 32.11 29.48
N GLY A 357 -22.98 32.74 28.57
CA GLY A 357 -21.97 33.74 28.92
C GLY A 357 -20.76 33.26 29.70
N GLY A 358 -20.58 31.93 29.83
CA GLY A 358 -19.51 31.33 30.62
C GLY A 358 -18.18 31.24 29.85
N TRP A 359 -17.07 31.71 30.42
CA TRP A 359 -15.74 31.68 29.82
C TRP A 359 -15.27 30.27 29.44
N VAL A 360 -15.71 29.21 30.16
CA VAL A 360 -15.40 27.81 29.87
C VAL A 360 -15.87 27.40 28.48
N TRP A 361 -17.04 27.88 28.05
CA TRP A 361 -17.60 27.61 26.75
C TRP A 361 -16.76 28.28 25.62
N GLY A 362 -16.37 29.54 25.84
CA GLY A 362 -15.54 30.27 24.90
C GLY A 362 -14.17 29.63 24.74
N LEU A 363 -13.54 29.18 25.84
CA LEU A 363 -12.28 28.46 25.81
C LEU A 363 -12.41 27.11 25.09
N ALA A 364 -13.47 26.36 25.36
CA ALA A 364 -13.75 25.08 24.70
C ALA A 364 -13.93 25.27 23.18
N ALA A 365 -14.70 26.26 22.75
CA ALA A 365 -14.88 26.60 21.34
C ALA A 365 -13.57 26.98 20.67
N GLY A 366 -12.77 27.83 21.35
CA GLY A 366 -11.47 28.28 20.86
C GLY A 366 -10.47 27.09 20.64
N LEU A 367 -10.31 26.26 21.66
CA LEU A 367 -9.41 25.10 21.60
C LEU A 367 -9.84 24.09 20.53
N ALA A 368 -11.14 23.77 20.45
CA ALA A 368 -11.64 22.83 19.44
C ALA A 368 -11.51 23.41 18.03
N GLY A 369 -11.82 24.69 17.84
CA GLY A 369 -11.71 25.37 16.57
C GLY A 369 -10.26 25.48 16.07
N VAL A 370 -9.35 25.92 16.95
CA VAL A 370 -7.91 25.99 16.63
C VAL A 370 -7.36 24.60 16.37
N GLY A 371 -7.71 23.61 17.21
CA GLY A 371 -7.30 22.22 17.00
C GLY A 371 -7.77 21.67 15.65
N TRP A 372 -9.00 21.98 15.23
CA TRP A 372 -9.49 21.63 13.89
C TRP A 372 -8.68 22.34 12.79
N LEU A 373 -8.40 23.62 12.92
CA LEU A 373 -7.58 24.37 11.96
C LEU A 373 -6.14 23.84 11.89
N LEU A 374 -5.60 23.30 12.98
CA LEU A 374 -4.28 22.65 12.95
C LEU A 374 -4.24 21.39 12.06
N THR A 375 -5.38 20.77 11.74
CA THR A 375 -5.44 19.67 10.76
C THR A 375 -5.17 20.12 9.34
N LEU A 376 -5.39 21.40 9.03
CA LEU A 376 -5.20 21.95 7.68
C LEU A 376 -3.77 21.78 7.17
N ARG A 377 -2.77 21.91 8.05
CA ARG A 377 -1.37 21.84 7.65
C ARG A 377 -0.92 20.42 7.21
N PRO A 378 -1.14 19.35 7.98
CA PRO A 378 -0.82 18.00 7.50
C PRO A 378 -1.69 17.61 6.31
N MET A 379 -2.97 18.00 6.29
CA MET A 379 -3.88 17.71 5.19
C MET A 379 -3.49 18.46 3.90
N ASP A 380 -2.94 19.67 3.98
CA ASP A 380 -2.41 20.38 2.80
C ASP A 380 -1.23 19.62 2.16
N ARG A 381 -0.41 18.93 2.94
CA ARG A 381 0.65 18.08 2.41
C ARG A 381 0.10 16.88 1.65
N VAL A 382 -0.92 16.20 2.22
CA VAL A 382 -1.65 15.11 1.55
C VAL A 382 -2.27 15.63 0.25
N ARG A 383 -2.99 16.74 0.31
CA ARG A 383 -3.63 17.38 -0.83
C ARG A 383 -2.65 17.61 -1.99
N ARG A 384 -1.48 18.15 -1.71
CA ARG A 384 -0.45 18.39 -2.75
C ARG A 384 0.05 17.10 -3.38
N ARG A 385 0.13 16.01 -2.60
CA ARG A 385 0.54 14.70 -3.11
C ARG A 385 -0.53 13.99 -3.92
N MET A 386 -1.79 14.17 -3.51
CA MET A 386 -2.92 13.48 -4.12
C MET A 386 -3.66 14.34 -5.16
N GLY A 387 -3.24 15.58 -5.40
CA GLY A 387 -3.88 16.47 -6.37
C GLY A 387 -5.30 16.93 -6.01
N VAL A 388 -5.74 16.74 -4.75
CA VAL A 388 -7.11 17.09 -4.33
C VAL A 388 -7.27 18.56 -3.93
N GLY A 389 -8.50 19.06 -3.96
CA GLY A 389 -8.82 20.45 -3.64
C GLY A 389 -8.58 20.82 -2.17
N TRP A 390 -8.40 22.10 -1.87
CA TRP A 390 -8.13 22.61 -0.51
C TRP A 390 -9.26 22.36 0.48
N TRP A 391 -10.51 22.28 0.01
CA TRP A 391 -11.70 22.01 0.85
C TRP A 391 -11.69 20.64 1.55
N HIS A 392 -10.90 19.66 1.03
CA HIS A 392 -10.78 18.35 1.65
C HIS A 392 -10.22 18.42 3.07
N ALA A 393 -9.39 19.41 3.36
CA ALA A 393 -8.91 19.65 4.71
C ALA A 393 -10.06 20.05 5.68
N LEU A 394 -11.01 20.85 5.21
CA LEU A 394 -12.19 21.22 6.00
C LEU A 394 -13.18 20.07 6.11
N LEU A 395 -13.26 19.20 5.10
CA LEU A 395 -14.14 18.03 5.07
C LEU A 395 -13.54 16.80 5.77
N MET A 396 -12.37 16.92 6.39
CA MET A 396 -11.76 15.84 7.15
C MET A 396 -12.75 15.15 8.14
N PRO A 397 -13.61 15.86 8.88
CA PRO A 397 -14.58 15.21 9.76
C PRO A 397 -15.56 14.29 9.03
N VAL A 398 -16.00 14.69 7.84
CA VAL A 398 -16.92 13.89 7.00
C VAL A 398 -16.22 12.66 6.45
N GLY A 399 -15.06 12.83 5.84
CA GLY A 399 -14.26 11.72 5.30
C GLY A 399 -13.87 10.70 6.37
N SER A 400 -13.49 11.18 7.57
CA SER A 400 -13.19 10.33 8.72
C SER A 400 -14.41 9.57 9.23
N ALA A 401 -15.59 10.18 9.25
CA ALA A 401 -16.84 9.51 9.64
C ALA A 401 -17.18 8.39 8.64
N VAL A 402 -17.01 8.63 7.35
CA VAL A 402 -17.20 7.62 6.30
C VAL A 402 -16.21 6.48 6.46
N TYR A 403 -14.92 6.76 6.67
CA TYR A 403 -13.91 5.72 6.90
C TYR A 403 -14.21 4.89 8.14
N LEU A 404 -14.67 5.50 9.23
CA LEU A 404 -15.11 4.78 10.42
C LEU A 404 -16.32 3.86 10.13
N ALA A 405 -17.27 4.30 9.30
CA ALA A 405 -18.39 3.45 8.89
C ALA A 405 -17.89 2.23 8.08
N ILE A 406 -16.92 2.44 7.18
CA ILE A 406 -16.25 1.36 6.43
C ILE A 406 -15.55 0.39 7.39
N LEU A 407 -14.81 0.88 8.38
CA LEU A 407 -14.14 0.05 9.38
C LEU A 407 -15.14 -0.80 10.19
N VAL A 408 -16.22 -0.20 10.65
CA VAL A 408 -17.30 -0.92 11.36
C VAL A 408 -17.92 -1.99 10.45
N ALA A 409 -18.20 -1.66 9.20
CA ALA A 409 -18.71 -2.61 8.22
C ALA A 409 -17.72 -3.76 7.96
N SER A 410 -16.42 -3.47 7.92
CA SER A 410 -15.34 -4.45 7.77
C SER A 410 -15.33 -5.45 8.93
N VAL A 411 -15.37 -4.95 10.17
CA VAL A 411 -15.45 -5.80 11.38
C VAL A 411 -16.71 -6.66 11.35
N TRP A 412 -17.86 -6.06 11.04
CA TRP A 412 -19.14 -6.77 11.01
C TRP A 412 -19.16 -7.89 9.95
N ARG A 413 -18.68 -7.61 8.72
CA ARG A 413 -18.58 -8.61 7.65
C ARG A 413 -17.63 -9.75 8.03
N TYR A 414 -16.48 -9.44 8.65
CA TYR A 414 -15.52 -10.46 9.09
C TYR A 414 -16.15 -11.50 10.02
N TYR A 415 -16.97 -11.06 11.00
CA TYR A 415 -17.63 -11.97 11.95
C TYR A 415 -18.90 -12.64 11.40
N ARG A 416 -19.45 -12.17 10.27
CA ARG A 416 -20.66 -12.73 9.64
C ARG A 416 -20.41 -13.62 8.42
N GLY A 417 -19.20 -14.05 8.15
CA GLY A 417 -18.91 -14.96 7.05
C GLY A 417 -17.82 -14.52 6.10
N GLY A 418 -17.04 -13.52 6.50
CA GLY A 418 -15.87 -13.03 5.78
C GLY A 418 -16.18 -12.01 4.69
N ASN A 419 -15.12 -11.32 4.27
CA ASN A 419 -15.15 -10.40 3.14
C ASN A 419 -14.98 -11.18 1.84
N ALA A 420 -15.74 -10.82 0.81
CA ALA A 420 -15.59 -11.40 -0.53
C ALA A 420 -14.89 -10.39 -1.44
N TRP A 421 -13.99 -10.87 -2.31
CA TRP A 421 -13.34 -10.08 -3.33
C TRP A 421 -13.02 -10.95 -4.55
N LYS A 422 -13.39 -10.51 -5.75
CA LYS A 422 -13.18 -11.26 -7.02
C LYS A 422 -13.52 -12.75 -6.88
N GLY A 423 -14.69 -13.07 -6.29
CA GLY A 423 -15.22 -14.43 -6.11
C GLY A 423 -14.58 -15.26 -4.99
N ARG A 424 -13.60 -14.75 -4.25
CA ARG A 424 -12.97 -15.43 -3.11
C ARG A 424 -13.44 -14.83 -1.78
N ARG A 425 -13.60 -15.67 -0.74
CA ARG A 425 -13.95 -15.24 0.63
C ARG A 425 -12.72 -15.20 1.51
N TYR A 426 -12.60 -14.14 2.32
CA TYR A 426 -11.55 -13.90 3.30
C TYR A 426 -12.18 -13.69 4.67
N GLY A 427 -11.71 -14.39 5.72
CA GLY A 427 -12.20 -14.26 7.08
C GLY A 427 -12.26 -15.61 7.81
N LYS A 428 -12.71 -15.60 9.08
CA LYS A 428 -12.98 -16.85 9.80
C LYS A 428 -14.06 -17.64 9.04
N ALA A 429 -13.72 -18.88 8.68
CA ALA A 429 -14.70 -19.87 8.28
C ALA A 429 -15.59 -20.25 9.48
#